data_436a1addb2592971b66743dd85ee7937
#
_entry.id   436a1addb2592971b66743dd85ee7937
#
_cell.length_a   1.000
_cell.length_b   1.000
_cell.length_c   1.000
_cell.angle_alpha   90.00
_cell.angle_beta   90.00
_cell.angle_gamma   90.00
#
_symmetry.space_group_name_H-M   'P 1'
#
loop_
_entity.id
_entity.type
_entity.pdbx_description
1 polymer ?
#
loop_
_entity_poly.entity_id
_entity_poly.type
_entity_poly.pdbx_seq_one_letter_code
_entity_poly.pdbx_strand_id
1 'polypeptide(L)'
;IPTVQQRGKAVIEARGASSATSAAKAAIDTVMACENPTDETDAFSAAITSDGSYGVPEGIICGYPLVTLSDGSIEIKRDLALSDFAKSKFQTSIDELLAEKKAVKHLMK
;
A
#
# COMPACT_ATOMS: atom_id res chain seq x y z
N ILE A 1 -2.75 1.75 -16.89
CA ILE A 1 -3.23 0.99 -15.71
C ILE A 1 -3.64 -0.45 -16.07
N PRO A 2 -4.45 -0.71 -17.12
CA PRO A 2 -4.83 -2.11 -17.42
C PRO A 2 -3.64 -3.04 -17.64
N THR A 3 -2.58 -2.58 -18.32
CA THR A 3 -1.36 -3.38 -18.54
C THR A 3 -0.70 -3.74 -17.21
N VAL A 4 -0.58 -2.78 -16.29
CA VAL A 4 0.02 -3.01 -14.98
C VAL A 4 -0.84 -3.98 -14.15
N GLN A 5 -2.16 -3.79 -14.17
CA GLN A 5 -3.09 -4.62 -13.42
C GLN A 5 -3.07 -6.08 -13.89
N GLN A 6 -2.77 -6.33 -15.17
CA GLN A 6 -2.74 -7.67 -15.75
C GLN A 6 -1.32 -8.26 -15.84
N ARG A 7 -0.32 -7.59 -15.28
CA ARG A 7 1.07 -8.01 -15.39
C ARG A 7 1.32 -9.41 -14.82
N GLY A 8 0.76 -9.69 -13.65
CA GLY A 8 0.91 -11.00 -13.00
C GLY A 8 0.35 -12.12 -13.86
N LYS A 9 -0.82 -11.89 -14.46
CA LYS A 9 -1.44 -12.85 -15.37
C LYS A 9 -0.56 -13.10 -16.60
N ALA A 10 0.00 -12.03 -17.18
CA ALA A 10 0.87 -12.14 -18.34
C ALA A 10 2.12 -12.97 -18.03
N VAL A 11 2.71 -12.81 -16.83
CA VAL A 11 3.88 -13.59 -16.40
C VAL A 11 3.51 -15.05 -16.24
N ILE A 12 2.36 -15.36 -15.64
CA ILE A 12 1.90 -16.75 -15.46
C ILE A 12 1.67 -17.41 -16.81
N GLU A 13 1.05 -16.71 -17.75
CA GLU A 13 0.80 -17.22 -19.11
C GLU A 13 2.10 -17.49 -19.87
N ALA A 14 3.12 -16.62 -19.70
CA ALA A 14 4.39 -16.75 -20.39
C ALA A 14 5.28 -17.87 -19.81
N ARG A 15 5.25 -18.05 -18.48
CA ARG A 15 6.15 -18.97 -17.78
C ARG A 15 5.49 -20.26 -17.30
N GLY A 16 4.17 -20.31 -17.28
CA GLY A 16 3.42 -21.41 -16.72
C GLY A 16 3.42 -21.47 -15.19
N ALA A 17 3.94 -20.43 -14.53
CA ALA A 17 4.01 -20.36 -13.08
C ALA A 17 4.00 -18.89 -12.61
N SER A 18 3.61 -18.66 -11.36
CA SER A 18 3.60 -17.34 -10.76
C SER A 18 5.00 -16.73 -10.65
N SER A 19 5.10 -15.39 -10.72
CA SER A 19 6.39 -14.68 -10.61
C SER A 19 6.79 -14.44 -9.16
N ALA A 20 7.11 -15.52 -8.44
CA ALA A 20 7.46 -15.46 -7.03
C ALA A 20 8.74 -14.64 -6.75
N THR A 21 9.66 -14.55 -7.73
CA THR A 21 10.93 -13.84 -7.57
C THR A 21 10.74 -12.35 -7.35
N SER A 22 9.87 -11.70 -8.14
CA SER A 22 9.63 -10.27 -7.97
C SER A 22 8.87 -9.96 -6.67
N ALA A 23 7.96 -10.84 -6.25
CA ALA A 23 7.27 -10.70 -4.98
C ALA A 23 8.25 -10.86 -3.81
N ALA A 24 9.17 -11.82 -3.87
CA ALA A 24 10.19 -12.02 -2.86
C ALA A 24 11.12 -10.80 -2.75
N LYS A 25 11.54 -10.23 -3.88
CA LYS A 25 12.36 -9.01 -3.88
C LYS A 25 11.61 -7.85 -3.26
N ALA A 26 10.33 -7.66 -3.59
CA ALA A 26 9.52 -6.60 -3.02
C ALA A 26 9.38 -6.73 -1.51
N ALA A 27 9.19 -7.95 -0.99
CA ALA A 27 9.11 -8.19 0.45
C ALA A 27 10.43 -7.84 1.15
N ILE A 28 11.57 -8.24 0.57
CA ILE A 28 12.90 -7.90 1.12
C ILE A 28 13.11 -6.39 1.10
N ASP A 29 12.80 -5.71 -0.01
CA ASP A 29 12.94 -4.26 -0.13
C ASP A 29 12.08 -3.53 0.91
N THR A 30 10.88 -4.02 1.19
CA THR A 30 9.99 -3.46 2.22
C THR A 30 10.60 -3.60 3.61
N VAL A 31 11.15 -4.76 3.95
CA VAL A 31 11.82 -4.97 5.25
C VAL A 31 13.02 -4.03 5.37
N MET A 32 13.83 -3.90 4.33
CA MET A 32 14.99 -2.99 4.34
C MET A 32 14.54 -1.52 4.49
N ALA A 33 13.45 -1.12 3.87
CA ALA A 33 12.91 0.23 4.01
C ALA A 33 12.46 0.50 5.45
N CYS A 34 11.91 -0.50 6.13
CA CYS A 34 11.50 -0.37 7.54
C CYS A 34 12.70 -0.31 8.49
N GLU A 35 13.82 -0.93 8.12
CA GLU A 35 15.01 -1.01 8.97
C GLU A 35 15.96 0.19 8.80
N ASN A 36 15.87 0.91 7.68
CA ASN A 36 16.79 2.00 7.35
C ASN A 36 16.05 3.32 7.23
N PRO A 37 16.62 4.43 7.77
CA PRO A 37 15.99 5.74 7.60
C PRO A 37 15.77 6.10 6.14
N THR A 38 14.59 6.67 5.86
CA THR A 38 14.20 7.11 4.52
C THR A 38 14.77 8.50 4.24
N ASP A 39 15.28 8.73 3.02
CA ASP A 39 15.72 10.07 2.62
C ASP A 39 14.53 11.05 2.65
N GLU A 40 14.81 12.33 2.93
CA GLU A 40 13.79 13.36 3.07
C GLU A 40 12.90 13.50 1.83
N THR A 41 13.44 13.21 0.66
CA THR A 41 12.72 13.33 -0.63
C THR A 41 12.08 12.03 -1.08
N ASP A 42 12.18 10.98 -0.29
CA ASP A 42 11.73 9.64 -0.67
C ASP A 42 10.59 9.16 0.24
N ALA A 43 10.00 8.06 -0.14
CA ALA A 43 8.97 7.37 0.63
C ALA A 43 8.86 5.94 0.10
N PHE A 44 8.35 5.04 0.93
CA PHE A 44 8.01 3.69 0.47
C PHE A 44 6.54 3.42 0.75
N SER A 45 5.96 2.46 0.04
CA SER A 45 4.55 2.10 0.19
C SER A 45 4.41 0.82 0.99
N ALA A 46 3.58 0.86 2.01
CA ALA A 46 3.23 -0.32 2.78
C ALA A 46 1.88 -0.10 3.45
N ALA A 47 1.24 -1.17 3.87
CA ALA A 47 -0.07 -1.09 4.52
C ALA A 47 0.10 -0.91 6.02
N ILE A 48 -0.62 0.05 6.58
CA ILE A 48 -0.71 0.25 8.02
C ILE A 48 -2.13 0.68 8.39
N THR A 49 -2.44 0.62 9.68
CA THR A 49 -3.74 1.08 10.17
C THR A 49 -3.87 2.59 9.99
N SER A 50 -4.99 3.04 9.41
CA SER A 50 -5.24 4.46 9.18
C SER A 50 -5.39 5.22 10.49
N ASP A 51 -4.75 6.39 10.55
CA ASP A 51 -4.90 7.37 11.62
C ASP A 51 -5.74 8.58 11.20
N GLY A 52 -6.45 8.46 10.07
CA GLY A 52 -7.23 9.55 9.49
C GLY A 52 -6.49 10.32 8.40
N SER A 53 -5.21 10.03 8.14
CA SER A 53 -4.44 10.71 7.10
C SER A 53 -5.06 10.50 5.73
N TYR A 54 -4.95 11.49 4.86
CA TYR A 54 -5.49 11.49 3.50
C TYR A 54 -7.01 11.28 3.45
N GLY A 55 -7.72 11.59 4.54
CA GLY A 55 -9.17 11.43 4.59
C GLY A 55 -9.66 10.00 4.72
N VAL A 56 -8.79 9.06 4.99
CA VAL A 56 -9.16 7.64 5.18
C VAL A 56 -9.75 7.45 6.58
N PRO A 57 -10.93 6.83 6.73
CA PRO A 57 -11.47 6.55 8.05
C PRO A 57 -10.51 5.74 8.92
N GLU A 58 -10.42 6.08 10.20
CA GLU A 58 -9.57 5.37 11.15
C GLU A 58 -10.02 3.90 11.31
N GLY A 59 -9.06 3.05 11.61
CA GLY A 59 -9.32 1.64 11.86
C GLY A 59 -9.32 0.76 10.62
N ILE A 60 -9.06 1.32 9.44
CA ILE A 60 -8.89 0.57 8.21
C ILE A 60 -7.39 0.40 7.95
N ILE A 61 -7.00 -0.78 7.48
CA ILE A 61 -5.62 -1.00 7.03
C ILE A 61 -5.56 -0.73 5.53
N CYS A 62 -4.73 0.20 5.12
CA CYS A 62 -4.55 0.52 3.70
C CYS A 62 -3.11 0.92 3.41
N GLY A 63 -2.75 0.93 2.12
CA GLY A 63 -1.42 1.35 1.67
C GLY A 63 -1.24 2.86 1.79
N TYR A 64 -0.14 3.27 2.41
CA TYR A 64 0.23 4.66 2.56
C TYR A 64 1.66 4.89 2.11
N PRO A 65 2.01 6.13 1.69
CA PRO A 65 3.41 6.50 1.58
C PRO A 65 4.00 6.66 2.99
N LEU A 66 5.06 5.92 3.28
CA LEU A 66 5.67 5.85 4.60
C LEU A 66 7.12 6.31 4.56
N VAL A 67 7.61 6.77 5.69
CA VAL A 67 9.03 7.06 5.90
C VAL A 67 9.48 6.42 7.20
N THR A 68 10.72 5.95 7.22
CA THR A 68 11.37 5.45 8.43
C THR A 68 12.26 6.57 8.97
N LEU A 69 12.07 6.94 10.21
CA LEU A 69 12.84 7.99 10.87
C LEU A 69 14.17 7.45 11.39
N SER A 70 15.08 8.36 11.76
CA SER A 70 16.41 7.99 12.25
C SER A 70 16.38 7.18 13.54
N ASP A 71 15.30 7.28 14.32
CA ASP A 71 15.10 6.50 15.54
C ASP A 71 14.48 5.11 15.29
N GLY A 72 14.20 4.78 14.01
CA GLY A 72 13.61 3.51 13.62
C GLY A 72 12.08 3.50 13.57
N SER A 73 11.42 4.58 14.00
CA SER A 73 9.96 4.66 13.91
C SER A 73 9.50 4.90 12.47
N ILE A 74 8.28 4.46 12.16
CA ILE A 74 7.69 4.60 10.82
C ILE A 74 6.51 5.56 10.91
N GLU A 75 6.47 6.53 10.00
CA GLU A 75 5.40 7.51 9.95
C GLU A 75 4.82 7.63 8.53
N ILE A 76 3.57 8.04 8.45
CA ILE A 76 2.92 8.35 7.18
C ILE A 76 3.45 9.69 6.67
N LYS A 77 3.90 9.72 5.42
CA LYS A 77 4.30 10.97 4.76
C LYS A 77 3.03 11.72 4.34
N ARG A 78 2.73 12.83 5.02
CA ARG A 78 1.45 13.53 4.89
C ARG A 78 1.44 14.67 3.88
N ASP A 79 2.58 15.02 3.32
CA ASP A 79 2.74 16.22 2.48
C ASP A 79 2.68 15.94 0.97
N LEU A 80 2.27 14.73 0.58
CA LEU A 80 2.16 14.39 -0.84
C LEU A 80 0.87 14.94 -1.44
N ALA A 81 1.02 15.68 -2.53
CA ALA A 81 -0.11 16.17 -3.31
C ALA A 81 -0.55 15.09 -4.30
N LEU A 82 -1.83 14.75 -4.29
CA LEU A 82 -2.40 13.78 -5.21
C LEU A 82 -3.12 14.49 -6.34
N SER A 83 -2.95 14.00 -7.58
CA SER A 83 -3.75 14.48 -8.72
C SER A 83 -5.20 14.05 -8.54
N ASP A 84 -6.12 14.71 -9.26
CA ASP A 84 -7.54 14.34 -9.21
C ASP A 84 -7.75 12.88 -9.62
N PHE A 85 -7.01 12.41 -10.62
CA PHE A 85 -7.04 11.01 -11.04
C PHE A 85 -6.61 10.07 -9.89
N ALA A 86 -5.49 10.41 -9.23
CA ALA A 86 -4.98 9.59 -8.12
C ALA A 86 -5.95 9.59 -6.94
N LYS A 87 -6.54 10.74 -6.61
CA LYS A 87 -7.54 10.85 -5.54
C LYS A 87 -8.76 9.98 -5.84
N SER A 88 -9.24 10.00 -7.09
CA SER A 88 -10.39 9.19 -7.50
C SER A 88 -10.12 7.69 -7.36
N LYS A 89 -8.94 7.24 -7.81
CA LYS A 89 -8.54 5.83 -7.70
C LYS A 89 -8.33 5.42 -6.25
N PHE A 90 -7.75 6.30 -5.44
CA PHE A 90 -7.55 6.06 -4.01
C PHE A 90 -8.90 5.92 -3.30
N GLN A 91 -9.85 6.81 -3.59
CA GLN A 91 -11.18 6.74 -3.00
C GLN A 91 -11.91 5.46 -3.37
N THR A 92 -11.78 5.00 -4.61
CA THR A 92 -12.36 3.71 -5.05
C THR A 92 -11.81 2.56 -4.21
N SER A 93 -10.50 2.54 -3.98
CA SER A 93 -9.85 1.51 -3.15
C SER A 93 -10.33 1.57 -1.70
N ILE A 94 -10.49 2.77 -1.14
CA ILE A 94 -10.99 2.95 0.23
C ILE A 94 -12.44 2.45 0.33
N ASP A 95 -13.28 2.75 -0.65
CA ASP A 95 -14.67 2.30 -0.67
C ASP A 95 -14.75 0.77 -0.71
N GLU A 96 -13.87 0.11 -1.47
CA GLU A 96 -13.77 -1.35 -1.49
C GLU A 96 -13.38 -1.92 -0.13
N LEU A 97 -12.40 -1.31 0.54
CA LEU A 97 -11.97 -1.73 1.88
C LEU A 97 -13.09 -1.57 2.91
N LEU A 98 -13.85 -0.49 2.84
CA LEU A 98 -15.00 -0.26 3.71
C LEU A 98 -16.09 -1.31 3.48
N ALA A 99 -16.36 -1.64 2.23
CA ALA A 99 -17.32 -2.68 1.89
C ALA A 99 -16.90 -4.05 2.41
N GLU A 100 -15.62 -4.38 2.28
CA GLU A 100 -15.06 -5.64 2.80
C GLU A 100 -15.18 -5.71 4.33
N LYS A 101 -14.85 -4.62 5.01
CA LYS A 101 -14.98 -4.54 6.48
C LYS A 101 -16.42 -4.75 6.91
N LYS A 102 -17.36 -4.12 6.22
CA LYS A 102 -18.81 -4.26 6.50
C LYS A 102 -19.26 -5.71 6.29
N ALA A 103 -18.77 -6.37 5.24
CA ALA A 103 -19.14 -7.74 4.91
C ALA A 103 -18.74 -8.74 6.00
N VAL A 104 -17.65 -8.47 6.72
CA VAL A 104 -17.13 -9.37 7.77
C VAL A 104 -17.34 -8.82 9.18
N LYS A 105 -18.06 -7.73 9.34
CA LYS A 105 -18.25 -7.08 10.63
C LYS A 105 -18.83 -8.02 11.69
N HIS A 106 -19.73 -8.91 11.29
CA HIS A 106 -20.35 -9.89 12.17
C HIS A 106 -19.35 -10.92 12.71
N LEU A 107 -18.18 -11.06 12.11
CA LEU A 107 -17.11 -11.95 12.54
C LEU A 107 -16.10 -11.24 13.46
N MET A 108 -16.17 -9.93 13.55
CA MET A 108 -15.27 -9.11 14.37
C MET A 108 -15.80 -9.00 15.80
N LYS A 109 -14.90 -9.13 16.74
CA LYS A 109 -15.21 -8.95 18.15
C LYS A 109 -14.84 -7.56 18.65
#